data_e2c79014b7ba67d38f3926916e29acf9
#
_entry.id   e2c79014b7ba67d38f3926916e29acf9
#
_cell.length_a   1.000
_cell.length_b   1.000
_cell.length_c   1.000
_cell.angle_alpha   90.00
_cell.angle_beta   90.00
_cell.angle_gamma   90.00
#
_symmetry.space_group_name_H-M   'P 1'
#
loop_
_entity.id
_entity.type
_entity.pdbx_description
1 polymer ?
#
loop_
_entity_poly.entity_id
_entity_poly.type
_entity_poly.pdbx_seq_one_letter_code
_entity_poly.pdbx_strand_id
1 'polypeptide(L)'
;MLRKLLDKIEPLFHSGGKLEKLYPLYEANDTFLYTSGETAVGSTHVRDAIDTKRLMSMVLVALMPCIFMALYNTGYQAQKVIAAGATVAGSESLFDAIWTGNWRIDVLHYMGILQDGYTCESPEGFLSFGSLFGCLFHGALYFLPVYIVTMAVGGHAELIFSIIRKHEINEGFLVTGILFPLTLPPTIPLWQVALGIIFGVVIGKEIFGGTGRNFLNPALTARAFLYFAYPKQISGNGVWTAVDGYTGATGLGRIAETSAAASTGEIIQSLEAPLQGTSWWNCFIGNIHGSMGETSALCCLLGAAILIYTKIGSWRIMAGLAIGMTVFSTLFAFLFSEPVMQIMPHWHLVLGGFAFGTVFMATDPVSASMTLQGKWVYGFLIGFITVVVRSVNPAFPEGIMLAILFGNVFAPLIDYFVIQANIKRRVARYAKG
;
A
#
# COMPACT_ATOMS: atom_id res chain seq x y z
N MET A 1 5.48 29.02 19.29
CA MET A 1 5.38 29.95 18.14
C MET A 1 4.25 29.54 17.21
N LEU A 2 4.17 28.29 16.80
CA LEU A 2 3.12 27.76 15.91
C LEU A 2 1.71 27.85 16.49
N ARG A 3 1.49 27.48 17.81
CA ARG A 3 0.20 27.61 18.48
C ARG A 3 -0.33 29.05 18.42
N LYS A 4 0.52 30.04 18.74
CA LYS A 4 0.14 31.48 18.67
C LYS A 4 -0.25 31.94 17.26
N LEU A 5 0.30 31.30 16.22
CA LEU A 5 -0.09 31.57 14.83
C LEU A 5 -1.47 30.99 14.54
N LEU A 6 -1.72 29.74 14.97
CA LEU A 6 -3.02 29.08 14.82
C LEU A 6 -4.12 29.87 15.56
N ASP A 7 -3.89 30.22 16.83
CA ASP A 7 -4.82 31.03 17.64
C ASP A 7 -5.14 32.41 16.99
N LYS A 8 -4.18 32.98 16.25
CA LYS A 8 -4.35 34.26 15.57
C LYS A 8 -5.21 34.16 14.31
N ILE A 9 -5.15 33.05 13.59
CA ILE A 9 -5.91 32.83 12.37
C ILE A 9 -7.27 32.15 12.63
N GLU A 10 -7.45 31.53 13.78
CA GLU A 10 -8.67 30.85 14.23
C GLU A 10 -9.96 31.65 14.01
N PRO A 11 -10.06 32.97 14.35
CA PRO A 11 -11.28 33.76 14.18
C PRO A 11 -11.71 33.90 12.72
N LEU A 12 -10.81 33.70 11.74
CA LEU A 12 -11.14 33.77 10.30
C LEU A 12 -11.95 32.56 9.83
N PHE A 13 -11.83 31.44 10.56
CA PHE A 13 -12.47 30.17 10.21
C PHE A 13 -13.72 29.85 11.04
N HIS A 14 -13.93 30.54 12.16
CA HIS A 14 -15.16 30.37 12.96
C HIS A 14 -16.39 31.02 12.30
N SER A 15 -17.56 30.70 12.84
CA SER A 15 -18.86 31.20 12.36
C SER A 15 -18.88 32.73 12.26
N GLY A 16 -19.15 33.24 11.06
CA GLY A 16 -19.09 34.66 10.70
C GLY A 16 -17.72 35.12 10.16
N GLY A 17 -16.70 34.27 10.13
CA GLY A 17 -15.40 34.57 9.53
C GLY A 17 -15.40 34.43 8.00
N LYS A 18 -14.45 35.11 7.33
CA LYS A 18 -14.34 35.06 5.86
C LYS A 18 -14.10 33.69 5.28
N LEU A 19 -13.51 32.77 6.07
CA LEU A 19 -13.11 31.42 5.69
C LEU A 19 -13.90 30.33 6.44
N GLU A 20 -15.09 30.64 6.94
CA GLU A 20 -15.95 29.70 7.69
C GLU A 20 -16.15 28.35 6.97
N LYS A 21 -16.31 28.36 5.65
CA LYS A 21 -16.45 27.13 4.84
C LYS A 21 -15.20 26.21 4.88
N LEU A 22 -14.05 26.77 5.18
CA LEU A 22 -12.78 26.05 5.29
C LEU A 22 -12.42 25.67 6.74
N TYR A 23 -13.37 25.84 7.68
CA TYR A 23 -13.18 25.42 9.07
C TYR A 23 -12.67 23.98 9.21
N PRO A 24 -13.18 22.98 8.44
CA PRO A 24 -12.67 21.61 8.54
C PRO A 24 -11.16 21.49 8.24
N LEU A 25 -10.62 22.32 7.35
CA LEU A 25 -9.19 22.33 7.05
C LEU A 25 -8.36 22.92 8.19
N TYR A 26 -8.86 23.99 8.82
CA TYR A 26 -8.22 24.59 10.01
C TYR A 26 -8.22 23.59 11.17
N GLU A 27 -9.38 23.02 11.47
CA GLU A 27 -9.56 22.04 12.55
C GLU A 27 -8.64 20.82 12.37
N ALA A 28 -8.58 20.24 11.15
CA ALA A 28 -7.70 19.11 10.84
C ALA A 28 -6.22 19.44 11.10
N ASN A 29 -5.76 20.65 10.77
CA ASN A 29 -4.38 21.07 11.04
C ASN A 29 -4.14 21.34 12.53
N ASP A 30 -5.07 22.01 13.21
CA ASP A 30 -4.93 22.30 14.64
C ASP A 30 -4.91 21.01 15.45
N THR A 31 -5.83 20.11 15.20
CA THR A 31 -5.96 18.85 15.94
C THR A 31 -4.91 17.82 15.56
N PHE A 32 -4.31 17.88 14.36
CA PHE A 32 -3.14 17.06 14.00
C PHE A 32 -1.89 17.47 14.79
N LEU A 33 -1.69 18.78 14.98
CA LEU A 33 -0.51 19.32 15.70
C LEU A 33 -0.71 19.33 17.23
N TYR A 34 -1.95 19.51 17.67
CA TYR A 34 -2.31 19.65 19.08
C TYR A 34 -3.55 18.82 19.41
N THR A 35 -3.70 18.46 20.68
CA THR A 35 -4.87 17.72 21.15
C THR A 35 -6.11 18.61 21.05
N SER A 36 -7.26 18.07 20.60
CA SER A 36 -8.53 18.79 20.62
C SER A 36 -8.86 19.31 22.01
N GLY A 37 -9.24 20.58 22.11
CA GLY A 37 -9.70 21.23 23.34
C GLY A 37 -11.16 20.93 23.68
N GLU A 38 -11.90 20.22 22.83
CA GLU A 38 -13.30 19.92 23.05
C GLU A 38 -13.50 18.99 24.26
N THR A 39 -14.41 19.41 25.15
CA THR A 39 -14.81 18.63 26.30
C THR A 39 -16.13 17.91 26.04
N ALA A 40 -16.28 16.67 26.56
CA ALA A 40 -17.55 15.96 26.45
C ALA A 40 -18.69 16.74 27.14
N VAL A 41 -19.78 16.96 26.39
CA VAL A 41 -20.98 17.63 26.93
C VAL A 41 -21.88 16.55 27.51
N GLY A 42 -22.05 16.57 28.82
CA GLY A 42 -22.95 15.65 29.56
C GLY A 42 -22.33 15.11 30.86
N SER A 43 -23.10 14.28 31.56
CA SER A 43 -22.69 13.68 32.84
C SER A 43 -21.79 12.46 32.72
N THR A 44 -21.69 11.86 31.54
CA THR A 44 -20.92 10.64 31.29
C THR A 44 -19.65 10.97 30.54
N HIS A 45 -18.51 10.81 31.20
CA HIS A 45 -17.19 11.03 30.60
C HIS A 45 -16.50 9.68 30.35
N VAL A 46 -16.75 9.08 29.18
CA VAL A 46 -16.04 7.88 28.74
C VAL A 46 -15.08 8.31 27.63
N ARG A 47 -13.77 8.15 27.86
CA ARG A 47 -12.73 8.34 26.85
C ARG A 47 -12.16 6.98 26.46
N ASP A 48 -11.98 6.77 25.17
CA ASP A 48 -11.23 5.63 24.68
C ASP A 48 -9.74 5.78 25.03
N ALA A 49 -9.07 4.67 25.30
CA ALA A 49 -7.64 4.66 25.62
C ALA A 49 -6.75 5.03 24.43
N ILE A 50 -7.25 4.82 23.21
CA ILE A 50 -6.56 5.12 21.97
C ILE A 50 -7.45 6.03 21.11
N ASP A 51 -6.98 7.26 20.92
CA ASP A 51 -7.58 8.23 20.01
C ASP A 51 -7.37 7.82 18.55
N THR A 52 -8.33 8.12 17.66
CA THR A 52 -8.24 7.80 16.22
C THR A 52 -6.97 8.35 15.59
N LYS A 53 -6.54 9.55 16.00
CA LYS A 53 -5.30 10.20 15.56
C LYS A 53 -4.06 9.38 15.92
N ARG A 54 -3.98 8.89 17.16
CA ARG A 54 -2.88 8.02 17.61
C ARG A 54 -2.88 6.70 16.84
N LEU A 55 -4.05 6.12 16.61
CA LEU A 55 -4.18 4.89 15.85
C LEU A 55 -3.62 5.08 14.43
N MET A 56 -4.06 6.10 13.72
CA MET A 56 -3.61 6.39 12.36
C MET A 56 -2.12 6.78 12.31
N SER A 57 -1.63 7.60 13.25
CA SER A 57 -0.21 7.98 13.32
C SER A 57 0.69 6.77 13.57
N MET A 58 0.28 5.81 14.38
CA MET A 58 1.08 4.60 14.62
C MET A 58 1.14 3.68 13.40
N VAL A 59 0.11 3.67 12.55
CA VAL A 59 0.17 2.97 11.26
C VAL A 59 1.24 3.61 10.36
N LEU A 60 1.33 4.95 10.33
CA LEU A 60 2.37 5.67 9.59
C LEU A 60 3.77 5.31 10.11
N VAL A 61 3.96 5.27 11.44
CA VAL A 61 5.23 4.83 12.05
C VAL A 61 5.56 3.39 11.66
N ALA A 62 4.59 2.50 11.66
CA ALA A 62 4.78 1.11 11.26
C ALA A 62 5.11 0.96 9.76
N LEU A 63 4.71 1.90 8.91
CA LEU A 63 5.02 1.95 7.48
C LEU A 63 6.42 2.52 7.17
N MET A 64 7.08 3.21 8.11
CA MET A 64 8.38 3.85 7.87
C MET A 64 9.45 2.91 7.30
N PRO A 65 9.64 1.66 7.78
CA PRO A 65 10.56 0.71 7.17
C PRO A 65 10.22 0.41 5.70
N CYS A 66 8.94 0.29 5.37
CA CYS A 66 8.48 0.04 4.00
C CYS A 66 8.70 1.26 3.10
N ILE A 67 8.48 2.47 3.61
CA ILE A 67 8.76 3.73 2.90
C ILE A 67 10.27 3.85 2.62
N PHE A 68 11.11 3.60 3.63
CA PHE A 68 12.55 3.60 3.45
C PHE A 68 12.97 2.61 2.35
N MET A 69 12.45 1.39 2.40
CA MET A 69 12.76 0.38 1.39
C MET A 69 12.19 0.74 0.01
N ALA A 70 11.02 1.38 -0.06
CA ALA A 70 10.44 1.89 -1.31
C ALA A 70 11.38 2.88 -2.00
N LEU A 71 11.92 3.84 -1.26
CA LEU A 71 12.87 4.82 -1.77
C LEU A 71 14.17 4.14 -2.21
N TYR A 72 14.73 3.30 -1.35
CA TYR A 72 15.99 2.61 -1.62
C TYR A 72 15.89 1.67 -2.82
N ASN A 73 14.93 0.74 -2.81
CA ASN A 73 14.82 -0.29 -3.83
C ASN A 73 14.46 0.28 -5.20
N THR A 74 13.60 1.29 -5.28
CA THR A 74 13.26 1.94 -6.56
C THR A 74 14.52 2.52 -7.22
N GLY A 75 15.35 3.23 -6.48
CA GLY A 75 16.60 3.75 -7.00
C GLY A 75 17.64 2.67 -7.27
N TYR A 76 17.78 1.70 -6.38
CA TYR A 76 18.72 0.59 -6.54
C TYR A 76 18.45 -0.24 -7.80
N GLN A 77 17.20 -0.61 -8.07
CA GLN A 77 16.83 -1.35 -9.27
C GLN A 77 17.08 -0.55 -10.55
N ALA A 78 16.74 0.74 -10.55
CA ALA A 78 17.01 1.63 -11.68
C ALA A 78 18.52 1.73 -11.95
N GLN A 79 19.32 2.02 -10.93
CA GLN A 79 20.78 2.15 -11.07
C GLN A 79 21.43 0.83 -11.48
N LYS A 80 20.96 -0.30 -10.96
CA LYS A 80 21.44 -1.63 -11.36
C LYS A 80 21.22 -1.91 -12.86
N VAL A 81 20.09 -1.50 -13.40
CA VAL A 81 19.75 -1.66 -14.81
C VAL A 81 20.55 -0.70 -15.70
N ILE A 82 20.75 0.54 -15.26
CA ILE A 82 21.63 1.51 -15.93
C ILE A 82 23.08 0.99 -15.96
N ALA A 83 23.57 0.43 -14.85
CA ALA A 83 24.89 -0.20 -14.78
C ALA A 83 25.05 -1.39 -15.74
N ALA A 84 23.96 -2.07 -16.06
CA ALA A 84 23.95 -3.17 -17.03
C ALA A 84 23.90 -2.69 -18.51
N GLY A 85 23.98 -1.38 -18.74
CA GLY A 85 24.05 -0.78 -20.08
C GLY A 85 22.71 -0.32 -20.66
N ALA A 86 21.67 -0.17 -19.84
CA ALA A 86 20.44 0.45 -20.29
C ALA A 86 20.67 1.95 -20.57
N THR A 87 20.19 2.41 -21.69
CA THR A 87 20.27 3.83 -22.08
C THR A 87 19.16 4.61 -21.40
N VAL A 88 19.49 5.79 -20.89
CA VAL A 88 18.53 6.73 -20.31
C VAL A 88 18.59 8.00 -21.15
N ALA A 89 17.44 8.52 -21.54
CA ALA A 89 17.33 9.76 -22.29
C ALA A 89 16.97 10.92 -21.35
N GLY A 90 17.77 11.99 -21.39
CA GLY A 90 17.41 13.27 -20.78
C GLY A 90 16.39 14.04 -21.60
N SER A 91 15.96 15.18 -21.12
CA SER A 91 15.00 16.05 -21.78
C SER A 91 15.68 17.05 -22.72
N GLU A 92 15.12 17.27 -23.90
CA GLU A 92 15.61 18.30 -24.82
C GLU A 92 15.09 19.69 -24.47
N SER A 93 13.96 19.77 -23.78
CA SER A 93 13.33 21.04 -23.35
C SER A 93 12.57 20.88 -22.04
N LEU A 94 12.27 22.03 -21.37
CA LEU A 94 11.47 22.02 -20.14
C LEU A 94 10.04 21.44 -20.37
N PHE A 95 9.45 21.69 -21.51
CA PHE A 95 8.15 21.13 -21.86
C PHE A 95 8.22 19.62 -22.04
N ASP A 96 9.24 19.14 -22.75
CA ASP A 96 9.51 17.72 -22.91
C ASP A 96 9.78 17.07 -21.54
N ALA A 97 10.61 17.68 -20.71
CA ALA A 97 10.88 17.21 -19.34
C ALA A 97 9.61 16.97 -18.51
N ILE A 98 8.66 17.92 -18.55
CA ILE A 98 7.41 17.81 -17.79
C ILE A 98 6.49 16.75 -18.39
N TRP A 99 6.38 16.71 -19.72
CA TRP A 99 5.43 15.84 -20.40
C TRP A 99 5.86 14.37 -20.44
N THR A 100 7.11 14.10 -20.73
CA THR A 100 7.69 12.75 -20.76
C THR A 100 8.06 12.22 -19.38
N GLY A 101 8.24 13.11 -18.42
CA GLY A 101 8.73 12.77 -17.08
C GLY A 101 10.25 12.60 -16.98
N ASN A 102 11.01 12.90 -18.06
CA ASN A 102 12.47 12.77 -18.12
C ASN A 102 13.20 13.79 -17.23
N TRP A 103 12.52 14.84 -16.73
CA TRP A 103 13.07 15.78 -15.76
C TRP A 103 13.77 15.10 -14.57
N ARG A 104 13.34 13.88 -14.20
CA ARG A 104 13.95 13.10 -13.13
C ARG A 104 15.38 12.72 -13.46
N ILE A 105 15.62 12.35 -14.71
CA ILE A 105 16.95 12.00 -15.22
C ILE A 105 17.84 13.24 -15.25
N ASP A 106 17.30 14.38 -15.70
CA ASP A 106 18.04 15.65 -15.71
C ASP A 106 18.45 16.07 -14.29
N VAL A 107 17.56 15.91 -13.30
CA VAL A 107 17.89 16.17 -11.89
C VAL A 107 18.98 15.23 -11.39
N LEU A 108 18.94 13.93 -11.72
CA LEU A 108 19.98 12.97 -11.34
C LEU A 108 21.34 13.32 -11.95
N HIS A 109 21.34 13.77 -13.20
CA HIS A 109 22.53 14.27 -13.87
C HIS A 109 23.08 15.54 -13.20
N TYR A 110 22.21 16.54 -12.96
CA TYR A 110 22.58 17.77 -12.28
C TYR A 110 23.14 17.55 -10.86
N MET A 111 22.62 16.55 -10.14
CA MET A 111 23.09 16.16 -8.81
C MET A 111 24.36 15.30 -8.83
N GLY A 112 24.90 14.98 -10.02
CA GLY A 112 26.11 14.19 -10.18
C GLY A 112 25.96 12.69 -9.88
N ILE A 113 24.73 12.19 -9.82
CA ILE A 113 24.46 10.76 -9.64
C ILE A 113 24.62 10.01 -10.97
N LEU A 114 24.22 10.65 -12.07
CA LEU A 114 24.50 10.22 -13.44
C LEU A 114 25.53 11.14 -14.07
N GLN A 115 26.50 10.58 -14.79
CA GLN A 115 27.54 11.34 -15.52
C GLN A 115 27.16 11.60 -16.98
N ASP A 116 27.94 12.43 -17.67
CA ASP A 116 27.80 12.70 -19.09
C ASP A 116 27.84 11.39 -19.90
N GLY A 117 26.84 11.22 -20.78
CA GLY A 117 26.62 9.95 -21.48
C GLY A 117 25.90 8.90 -20.68
N TYR A 118 25.37 9.26 -19.49
CA TYR A 118 24.59 8.39 -18.59
C TYR A 118 25.28 7.06 -18.24
N THR A 119 26.61 7.10 -18.12
CA THR A 119 27.44 5.95 -17.77
C THR A 119 27.72 5.89 -16.28
N CYS A 120 28.00 4.69 -15.76
CA CYS A 120 28.17 4.37 -14.36
C CYS A 120 29.65 4.33 -13.94
N GLU A 121 30.46 5.32 -14.25
CA GLU A 121 31.75 5.43 -13.61
C GLU A 121 31.58 6.08 -12.24
N SER A 122 31.93 5.34 -11.20
CA SER A 122 31.66 5.68 -9.81
C SER A 122 32.28 7.02 -9.39
N PRO A 123 31.48 8.08 -9.24
CA PRO A 123 31.99 9.27 -8.57
C PRO A 123 32.15 9.00 -7.08
N GLU A 124 33.24 9.47 -6.50
CA GLU A 124 33.40 9.52 -5.06
C GLU A 124 32.51 10.62 -4.49
N GLY A 125 31.52 10.27 -3.66
CA GLY A 125 30.68 11.27 -3.01
C GLY A 125 29.48 10.69 -2.27
N PHE A 126 28.86 11.50 -1.41
CA PHE A 126 27.70 11.13 -0.59
C PHE A 126 26.48 10.73 -1.43
N LEU A 127 26.27 11.39 -2.57
CA LEU A 127 25.20 11.11 -3.55
C LEU A 127 25.71 10.33 -4.77
N SER A 128 26.81 9.57 -4.62
CA SER A 128 27.37 8.82 -5.74
C SER A 128 26.42 7.71 -6.22
N PHE A 129 26.61 7.33 -7.47
CA PHE A 129 25.92 6.19 -8.08
C PHE A 129 26.21 4.90 -7.28
N GLY A 130 25.16 4.11 -6.99
CA GLY A 130 25.29 2.90 -6.16
C GLY A 130 25.37 3.16 -4.65
N SER A 131 25.54 4.41 -4.18
CA SER A 131 25.53 4.72 -2.76
C SER A 131 24.12 4.61 -2.18
N LEU A 132 24.03 4.38 -0.86
CA LEU A 132 22.73 4.35 -0.16
C LEU A 132 21.93 5.63 -0.41
N PHE A 133 22.56 6.79 -0.27
CA PHE A 133 21.90 8.07 -0.44
C PHE A 133 21.58 8.40 -1.90
N GLY A 134 22.43 7.97 -2.83
CA GLY A 134 22.16 8.07 -4.26
C GLY A 134 20.93 7.24 -4.67
N CYS A 135 20.81 6.02 -4.15
CA CYS A 135 19.62 5.19 -4.36
C CYS A 135 18.37 5.80 -3.71
N LEU A 136 18.46 6.28 -2.46
CA LEU A 136 17.34 6.92 -1.77
C LEU A 136 16.86 8.17 -2.50
N PHE A 137 17.79 9.01 -2.97
CA PHE A 137 17.45 10.22 -3.72
C PHE A 137 16.80 9.89 -5.06
N HIS A 138 17.37 8.92 -5.80
CA HIS A 138 16.79 8.45 -7.05
C HIS A 138 15.35 7.94 -6.85
N GLY A 139 15.13 7.05 -5.87
CA GLY A 139 13.79 6.56 -5.57
C GLY A 139 12.82 7.66 -5.09
N ALA A 140 13.31 8.66 -4.37
CA ALA A 140 12.50 9.80 -3.93
C ALA A 140 11.95 10.61 -5.11
N LEU A 141 12.69 10.76 -6.21
CA LEU A 141 12.22 11.45 -7.41
C LEU A 141 11.02 10.74 -8.08
N TYR A 142 10.85 9.44 -7.85
CA TYR A 142 9.70 8.69 -8.34
C TYR A 142 8.57 8.62 -7.32
N PHE A 143 8.88 8.37 -6.06
CA PHE A 143 7.87 8.23 -5.01
C PHE A 143 7.20 9.56 -4.63
N LEU A 144 7.98 10.63 -4.42
CA LEU A 144 7.45 11.89 -3.92
C LEU A 144 6.40 12.53 -4.84
N PRO A 145 6.57 12.59 -6.18
CA PRO A 145 5.53 13.13 -7.06
C PRO A 145 4.22 12.35 -6.97
N VAL A 146 4.28 11.01 -6.91
CA VAL A 146 3.11 10.14 -6.75
C VAL A 146 2.42 10.41 -5.41
N TYR A 147 3.19 10.52 -4.34
CA TYR A 147 2.69 10.85 -3.00
C TYR A 147 2.06 12.24 -2.94
N ILE A 148 2.72 13.26 -3.49
CA ILE A 148 2.21 14.64 -3.52
C ILE A 148 0.89 14.72 -4.28
N VAL A 149 0.80 14.11 -5.47
CA VAL A 149 -0.45 14.07 -6.25
C VAL A 149 -1.55 13.33 -5.49
N THR A 150 -1.23 12.22 -4.86
CA THR A 150 -2.20 11.46 -4.04
C THR A 150 -2.73 12.32 -2.89
N MET A 151 -1.85 12.96 -2.13
CA MET A 151 -2.24 13.81 -1.00
C MET A 151 -3.01 15.04 -1.44
N ALA A 152 -2.57 15.72 -2.50
CA ALA A 152 -3.23 16.92 -3.00
C ALA A 152 -4.63 16.60 -3.55
N VAL A 153 -4.72 15.66 -4.50
CA VAL A 153 -5.98 15.37 -5.18
C VAL A 153 -6.98 14.67 -4.26
N GLY A 154 -6.52 13.64 -3.52
CA GLY A 154 -7.38 12.92 -2.59
C GLY A 154 -7.81 13.78 -1.41
N GLY A 155 -6.91 14.60 -0.86
CA GLY A 155 -7.23 15.55 0.20
C GLY A 155 -8.24 16.63 -0.23
N HIS A 156 -8.14 17.15 -1.48
CA HIS A 156 -9.14 18.06 -2.01
C HIS A 156 -10.50 17.39 -2.20
N ALA A 157 -10.54 16.14 -2.67
CA ALA A 157 -11.79 15.38 -2.76
C ALA A 157 -12.44 15.25 -1.38
N GLU A 158 -11.69 14.85 -0.36
CA GLU A 158 -12.19 14.74 1.03
C GLU A 158 -12.66 16.09 1.60
N LEU A 159 -11.90 17.15 1.36
CA LEU A 159 -12.27 18.51 1.78
C LEU A 159 -13.61 18.95 1.16
N ILE A 160 -13.84 18.68 -0.13
CA ILE A 160 -15.10 19.03 -0.79
C ILE A 160 -16.28 18.33 -0.12
N PHE A 161 -16.16 17.01 0.15
CA PHE A 161 -17.22 16.27 0.85
C PHE A 161 -17.42 16.72 2.29
N SER A 162 -16.35 17.05 3.00
CA SER A 162 -16.39 17.60 4.35
C SER A 162 -17.15 18.93 4.41
N ILE A 163 -16.89 19.84 3.47
CA ILE A 163 -17.59 21.13 3.37
C ILE A 163 -19.08 20.92 3.05
N ILE A 164 -19.41 20.03 2.09
CA ILE A 164 -20.80 19.81 1.66
C ILE A 164 -21.61 19.14 2.78
N ARG A 165 -21.04 18.17 3.47
CA ARG A 165 -21.71 17.38 4.53
C ARG A 165 -21.56 17.97 5.92
N LYS A 166 -20.77 19.03 6.08
CA LYS A 166 -20.51 19.71 7.37
C LYS A 166 -19.98 18.74 8.44
N HIS A 167 -19.03 17.91 8.10
CA HIS A 167 -18.30 17.06 9.04
C HIS A 167 -16.81 17.38 9.02
N GLU A 168 -16.11 17.00 10.05
CA GLU A 168 -14.66 17.16 10.19
C GLU A 168 -13.91 16.23 9.22
N ILE A 169 -12.70 16.67 8.82
CA ILE A 169 -11.78 15.82 8.05
C ILE A 169 -11.18 14.79 8.99
N ASN A 170 -11.27 13.52 8.62
CA ASN A 170 -10.75 12.44 9.43
C ASN A 170 -9.33 12.05 8.99
N GLU A 171 -8.44 11.82 9.94
CA GLU A 171 -7.05 11.46 9.73
C GLU A 171 -6.84 10.10 9.01
N GLY A 172 -7.90 9.33 8.84
CA GLY A 172 -7.87 8.08 8.06
C GLY A 172 -7.38 8.25 6.63
N PHE A 173 -7.53 9.46 6.05
CA PHE A 173 -7.00 9.75 4.73
C PHE A 173 -5.46 9.76 4.70
N LEU A 174 -4.78 10.14 5.78
CA LEU A 174 -3.31 10.11 5.84
C LEU A 174 -2.77 8.70 5.59
N VAL A 175 -3.44 7.69 6.15
CA VAL A 175 -3.07 6.28 5.94
C VAL A 175 -3.35 5.86 4.49
N THR A 176 -4.53 6.19 3.95
CA THR A 176 -4.87 5.92 2.54
C THR A 176 -3.88 6.60 1.59
N GLY A 177 -3.52 7.87 1.89
CA GLY A 177 -2.63 8.69 1.09
C GLY A 177 -1.18 8.20 1.04
N ILE A 178 -0.75 7.37 2.00
CA ILE A 178 0.57 6.70 1.97
C ILE A 178 0.46 5.28 1.43
N LEU A 179 -0.56 4.52 1.83
CA LEU A 179 -0.72 3.14 1.36
C LEU A 179 -0.89 3.07 -0.16
N PHE A 180 -1.68 3.96 -0.75
CA PHE A 180 -1.95 3.91 -2.19
C PHE A 180 -0.67 4.10 -3.04
N PRO A 181 0.17 5.14 -2.86
CA PRO A 181 1.44 5.27 -3.57
C PRO A 181 2.37 4.07 -3.40
N LEU A 182 2.44 3.49 -2.20
CA LEU A 182 3.29 2.33 -1.95
C LEU A 182 2.88 1.08 -2.73
N THR A 183 1.62 1.00 -3.16
CA THR A 183 1.12 -0.11 -3.97
C THR A 183 1.26 0.10 -5.48
N LEU A 184 1.74 1.25 -5.91
CA LEU A 184 1.87 1.60 -7.32
C LEU A 184 3.28 1.32 -7.86
N PRO A 185 3.42 1.08 -9.17
CA PRO A 185 4.72 1.01 -9.82
C PRO A 185 5.35 2.41 -9.92
N PRO A 186 6.70 2.52 -9.97
CA PRO A 186 7.39 3.80 -10.02
C PRO A 186 7.13 4.60 -11.30
N THR A 187 6.85 3.94 -12.41
CA THR A 187 6.66 4.57 -13.74
C THR A 187 5.24 5.02 -14.01
N ILE A 188 4.32 4.91 -13.04
CA ILE A 188 2.91 5.25 -13.23
C ILE A 188 2.72 6.73 -13.60
N PRO A 189 1.90 7.07 -14.63
CA PRO A 189 1.59 8.44 -14.98
C PRO A 189 0.81 9.15 -13.85
N LEU A 190 1.20 10.39 -13.51
CA LEU A 190 0.63 11.14 -12.40
C LEU A 190 -0.88 11.42 -12.56
N TRP A 191 -1.37 11.59 -13.79
CA TRP A 191 -2.80 11.77 -14.04
C TRP A 191 -3.63 10.53 -13.70
N GLN A 192 -3.06 9.32 -13.90
CA GLN A 192 -3.71 8.07 -13.48
C GLN A 192 -3.74 7.96 -11.96
N VAL A 193 -2.66 8.36 -11.28
CA VAL A 193 -2.63 8.45 -9.81
C VAL A 193 -3.77 9.35 -9.32
N ALA A 194 -3.96 10.53 -9.95
CA ALA A 194 -5.05 11.44 -9.62
C ALA A 194 -6.43 10.81 -9.80
N LEU A 195 -6.68 10.16 -10.93
CA LEU A 195 -7.95 9.45 -11.18
C LEU A 195 -8.18 8.31 -10.21
N GLY A 196 -7.14 7.50 -9.94
CA GLY A 196 -7.21 6.38 -9.02
C GLY A 196 -7.59 6.82 -7.61
N ILE A 197 -6.93 7.84 -7.07
CA ILE A 197 -7.22 8.31 -5.72
C ILE A 197 -8.59 8.97 -5.62
N ILE A 198 -9.04 9.71 -6.64
CA ILE A 198 -10.41 10.24 -6.68
C ILE A 198 -11.42 9.10 -6.60
N PHE A 199 -11.24 8.05 -7.41
CA PHE A 199 -12.12 6.89 -7.38
C PHE A 199 -12.12 6.21 -6.01
N GLY A 200 -10.95 5.96 -5.42
CA GLY A 200 -10.81 5.33 -4.11
C GLY A 200 -11.45 6.14 -2.99
N VAL A 201 -11.24 7.46 -2.96
CA VAL A 201 -11.81 8.34 -1.94
C VAL A 201 -13.32 8.53 -2.15
N VAL A 202 -13.74 8.89 -3.34
CA VAL A 202 -15.16 9.20 -3.60
C VAL A 202 -16.02 7.94 -3.57
N ILE A 203 -15.68 6.94 -4.40
CA ILE A 203 -16.48 5.73 -4.54
C ILE A 203 -16.21 4.73 -3.41
N GLY A 204 -14.95 4.58 -2.98
CA GLY A 204 -14.58 3.62 -1.92
C GLY A 204 -14.91 4.08 -0.51
N LYS A 205 -15.06 5.40 -0.25
CA LYS A 205 -15.23 5.94 1.10
C LYS A 205 -16.37 6.95 1.22
N GLU A 206 -16.32 8.06 0.49
CA GLU A 206 -17.21 9.19 0.73
C GLU A 206 -18.68 8.89 0.40
N ILE A 207 -18.97 8.14 -0.66
CA ILE A 207 -20.35 7.74 -1.01
C ILE A 207 -21.05 7.01 0.16
N PHE A 208 -20.32 6.22 0.91
CA PHE A 208 -20.84 5.46 2.05
C PHE A 208 -20.94 6.26 3.35
N GLY A 209 -20.45 7.52 3.37
CA GLY A 209 -20.56 8.40 4.53
C GLY A 209 -19.22 8.77 5.19
N GLY A 210 -18.10 8.51 4.55
CA GLY A 210 -16.76 8.88 5.00
C GLY A 210 -16.06 7.80 5.83
N THR A 211 -14.99 8.19 6.53
CA THR A 211 -14.18 7.29 7.35
C THR A 211 -15.01 6.60 8.43
N GLY A 212 -14.84 5.30 8.58
CA GLY A 212 -15.57 4.48 9.55
C GLY A 212 -16.89 3.89 9.03
N ARG A 213 -17.36 4.30 7.85
CA ARG A 213 -18.59 3.78 7.20
C ARG A 213 -18.31 3.07 5.88
N ASN A 214 -17.07 3.11 5.41
CA ASN A 214 -16.65 2.39 4.21
C ASN A 214 -16.52 0.89 4.51
N PHE A 215 -17.06 0.06 3.63
CA PHE A 215 -16.95 -1.40 3.75
C PHE A 215 -15.76 -1.97 2.95
N LEU A 216 -15.15 -1.18 2.06
CA LEU A 216 -13.94 -1.51 1.31
C LEU A 216 -12.78 -0.65 1.77
N ASN A 217 -11.56 -1.17 1.66
CA ASN A 217 -10.35 -0.38 1.86
C ASN A 217 -10.18 0.62 0.69
N PRO A 218 -10.13 1.95 0.94
CA PRO A 218 -10.10 2.94 -0.13
C PRO A 218 -8.84 2.88 -1.00
N ALA A 219 -7.67 2.59 -0.41
CA ALA A 219 -6.42 2.47 -1.16
C ALA A 219 -6.46 1.29 -2.14
N LEU A 220 -6.99 0.14 -1.70
CA LEU A 220 -7.17 -1.01 -2.57
C LEU A 220 -8.25 -0.79 -3.63
N THR A 221 -9.32 -0.07 -3.31
CA THR A 221 -10.36 0.31 -4.28
C THR A 221 -9.77 1.20 -5.38
N ALA A 222 -8.92 2.18 -5.01
CA ALA A 222 -8.19 3.02 -5.95
C ALA A 222 -7.27 2.18 -6.87
N ARG A 223 -6.49 1.28 -6.28
CA ARG A 223 -5.60 0.39 -7.03
C ARG A 223 -6.37 -0.55 -7.96
N ALA A 224 -7.47 -1.14 -7.49
CA ALA A 224 -8.31 -2.02 -8.30
C ALA A 224 -8.90 -1.28 -9.51
N PHE A 225 -9.37 -0.06 -9.33
CA PHE A 225 -9.84 0.77 -10.44
C PHE A 225 -8.75 0.94 -11.51
N LEU A 226 -7.54 1.32 -11.12
CA LEU A 226 -6.43 1.48 -12.06
C LEU A 226 -6.05 0.14 -12.72
N TYR A 227 -6.06 -0.94 -11.97
CA TYR A 227 -5.71 -2.27 -12.47
C TYR A 227 -6.64 -2.74 -13.59
N PHE A 228 -7.93 -2.44 -13.48
CA PHE A 228 -8.91 -2.80 -14.51
C PHE A 228 -9.02 -1.76 -15.64
N ALA A 229 -8.87 -0.47 -15.31
CA ALA A 229 -9.01 0.59 -16.31
C ALA A 229 -7.73 0.81 -17.14
N TYR A 230 -6.56 0.66 -16.53
CA TYR A 230 -5.25 0.96 -17.14
C TYR A 230 -4.21 -0.14 -16.89
N PRO A 231 -4.48 -1.39 -17.32
CA PRO A 231 -3.63 -2.54 -16.98
C PRO A 231 -2.19 -2.39 -17.49
N LYS A 232 -1.96 -1.74 -18.63
CA LYS A 232 -0.62 -1.57 -19.22
C LYS A 232 0.34 -0.77 -18.33
N GLN A 233 -0.16 0.16 -17.51
CA GLN A 233 0.65 1.05 -16.68
C GLN A 233 0.79 0.55 -15.23
N ILE A 234 0.06 -0.48 -14.84
CA ILE A 234 0.09 -0.99 -13.47
C ILE A 234 0.45 -2.48 -13.38
N SER A 235 0.50 -3.15 -14.52
CA SER A 235 0.77 -4.58 -14.65
C SER A 235 1.63 -4.83 -15.90
N GLY A 236 2.21 -6.02 -16.01
CA GLY A 236 3.09 -6.38 -17.12
C GLY A 236 4.57 -6.21 -16.77
N ASN A 237 5.45 -6.21 -17.77
CA ASN A 237 6.89 -6.34 -17.58
C ASN A 237 7.65 -5.01 -17.62
N GLY A 238 7.06 -3.94 -18.15
CA GLY A 238 7.74 -2.66 -18.43
C GLY A 238 7.54 -1.57 -17.36
N VAL A 239 6.87 -1.85 -16.22
CA VAL A 239 6.42 -0.80 -15.31
C VAL A 239 7.15 -0.77 -13.95
N TRP A 240 7.92 -1.82 -13.61
CA TRP A 240 8.44 -2.03 -12.27
C TRP A 240 9.82 -1.40 -12.01
N THR A 241 10.49 -0.96 -13.05
CA THR A 241 11.80 -0.32 -12.94
C THR A 241 11.74 1.08 -13.52
N ALA A 242 12.37 2.02 -12.82
CA ALA A 242 12.37 3.45 -13.15
C ALA A 242 13.42 3.77 -14.25
N VAL A 243 13.37 3.03 -15.38
CA VAL A 243 14.26 3.19 -16.54
C VAL A 243 13.45 2.98 -17.82
N ASP A 244 13.53 3.89 -18.76
CA ASP A 244 12.82 3.79 -20.02
C ASP A 244 13.38 2.64 -20.90
N GLY A 245 12.45 1.95 -21.58
CA GLY A 245 12.82 0.85 -22.51
C GLY A 245 13.29 -0.45 -21.84
N TYR A 246 13.31 -0.53 -20.51
CA TYR A 246 13.64 -1.76 -19.80
C TYR A 246 12.39 -2.60 -19.51
N THR A 247 12.48 -3.90 -19.74
CA THR A 247 11.44 -4.86 -19.39
C THR A 247 11.93 -5.80 -18.29
N GLY A 248 11.27 -5.78 -17.15
CA GLY A 248 11.57 -6.64 -16.01
C GLY A 248 10.30 -7.07 -15.29
N ALA A 249 9.94 -8.37 -15.39
CA ALA A 249 8.76 -8.91 -14.73
C ALA A 249 8.96 -9.04 -13.21
N THR A 250 7.87 -8.91 -12.45
CA THR A 250 7.85 -9.32 -11.05
C THR A 250 8.04 -10.84 -10.93
N GLY A 251 8.47 -11.32 -9.76
CA GLY A 251 8.62 -12.76 -9.52
C GLY A 251 7.34 -13.54 -9.84
N LEU A 252 6.17 -13.02 -9.45
CA LEU A 252 4.87 -13.65 -9.75
C LEU A 252 4.49 -13.55 -11.22
N GLY A 253 4.82 -12.44 -11.89
CA GLY A 253 4.63 -12.28 -13.34
C GLY A 253 5.40 -13.33 -14.12
N ARG A 254 6.67 -13.58 -13.75
CA ARG A 254 7.50 -14.61 -14.36
C ARG A 254 6.97 -16.02 -14.13
N ILE A 255 6.50 -16.31 -12.93
CA ILE A 255 5.84 -17.58 -12.65
C ILE A 255 4.65 -17.78 -13.58
N ALA A 256 3.83 -16.74 -13.76
CA ALA A 256 2.66 -16.82 -14.64
C ALA A 256 3.03 -17.01 -16.12
N GLU A 257 4.11 -16.39 -16.60
CA GLU A 257 4.58 -16.51 -18.00
C GLU A 257 5.25 -17.86 -18.27
N THR A 258 6.08 -18.35 -17.34
CA THR A 258 6.82 -19.63 -17.51
C THR A 258 5.97 -20.86 -17.23
N SER A 259 4.82 -20.71 -16.57
CA SER A 259 3.97 -21.81 -16.11
C SER A 259 3.40 -22.70 -17.24
N ALA A 260 3.29 -22.17 -18.45
CA ALA A 260 2.64 -22.89 -19.55
C ALA A 260 3.51 -24.02 -20.19
N ALA A 261 4.83 -24.06 -19.92
CA ALA A 261 5.75 -24.97 -20.60
C ALA A 261 6.88 -25.55 -19.74
N ALA A 262 7.00 -25.15 -18.45
CA ALA A 262 8.17 -25.45 -17.62
C ALA A 262 7.84 -26.31 -16.40
N SER A 263 8.81 -27.09 -15.92
CA SER A 263 8.71 -27.80 -14.65
C SER A 263 8.84 -26.82 -13.47
N THR A 264 8.39 -27.22 -12.25
CA THR A 264 8.51 -26.41 -11.04
C THR A 264 9.96 -25.99 -10.76
N GLY A 265 10.93 -26.87 -11.03
CA GLY A 265 12.36 -26.57 -10.88
C GLY A 265 12.83 -25.49 -11.85
N GLU A 266 12.40 -25.55 -13.11
CA GLU A 266 12.70 -24.52 -14.13
C GLU A 266 12.08 -23.17 -13.78
N ILE A 267 10.86 -23.16 -13.24
CA ILE A 267 10.22 -21.93 -12.74
C ILE A 267 11.08 -21.28 -11.64
N ILE A 268 11.50 -22.05 -10.63
CA ILE A 268 12.34 -21.55 -9.54
C ILE A 268 13.69 -21.08 -10.07
N GLN A 269 14.32 -21.83 -10.97
CA GLN A 269 15.58 -21.45 -11.60
C GLN A 269 15.45 -20.15 -12.43
N SER A 270 14.34 -19.96 -13.12
CA SER A 270 14.06 -18.71 -13.84
C SER A 270 13.92 -17.51 -12.92
N LEU A 271 13.41 -17.71 -11.69
CA LEU A 271 13.34 -16.66 -10.67
C LEU A 271 14.73 -16.22 -10.19
N GLU A 272 15.70 -17.14 -10.12
CA GLU A 272 17.05 -16.92 -9.63
C GLU A 272 18.03 -16.37 -10.68
N ALA A 273 17.55 -16.00 -11.88
CA ALA A 273 18.38 -15.46 -12.94
C ALA A 273 19.17 -14.20 -12.51
N PRO A 274 20.45 -14.07 -12.87
CA PRO A 274 21.38 -13.09 -12.26
C PRO A 274 20.95 -11.61 -12.33
N LEU A 275 20.38 -11.19 -13.44
CA LEU A 275 19.95 -9.79 -13.64
C LEU A 275 18.66 -9.45 -12.88
N GLN A 276 17.85 -10.41 -12.57
CA GLN A 276 16.52 -10.18 -12.01
C GLN A 276 16.44 -10.43 -10.49
N GLY A 277 17.49 -11.00 -9.89
CA GLY A 277 17.74 -10.99 -8.45
C GLY A 277 16.64 -11.55 -7.53
N THR A 278 15.80 -12.47 -8.04
CA THR A 278 14.62 -12.96 -7.32
C THR A 278 14.92 -14.23 -6.51
N SER A 279 16.08 -14.32 -5.87
CA SER A 279 16.30 -15.39 -4.87
C SER A 279 15.36 -15.18 -3.68
N TRP A 280 15.05 -16.24 -2.94
CA TRP A 280 14.18 -16.15 -1.76
C TRP A 280 14.66 -15.07 -0.76
N TRP A 281 15.97 -14.97 -0.54
CA TRP A 281 16.56 -13.95 0.34
C TRP A 281 16.39 -12.53 -0.22
N ASN A 282 16.54 -12.35 -1.53
CA ASN A 282 16.29 -11.05 -2.16
C ASN A 282 14.82 -10.64 -2.05
N CYS A 283 13.87 -11.60 -2.20
CA CYS A 283 12.46 -11.35 -1.95
C CYS A 283 12.18 -11.00 -0.49
N PHE A 284 12.84 -11.69 0.45
CA PHE A 284 12.65 -11.44 1.88
C PHE A 284 13.18 -10.06 2.29
N ILE A 285 14.37 -9.68 1.82
CA ILE A 285 14.97 -8.37 2.10
C ILE A 285 14.26 -7.27 1.29
N GLY A 286 13.88 -7.54 0.04
CA GLY A 286 13.16 -6.61 -0.83
C GLY A 286 13.95 -6.10 -2.04
N ASN A 287 15.09 -6.69 -2.37
CA ASN A 287 15.90 -6.31 -3.54
C ASN A 287 15.35 -6.95 -4.83
N ILE A 288 14.07 -6.71 -5.12
CA ILE A 288 13.33 -7.29 -6.26
C ILE A 288 12.50 -6.22 -6.97
N HIS A 289 12.13 -6.51 -8.22
CA HIS A 289 11.16 -5.69 -8.96
C HIS A 289 9.75 -5.87 -8.40
N GLY A 290 9.02 -4.77 -8.25
CA GLY A 290 7.65 -4.79 -7.73
C GLY A 290 7.09 -3.40 -7.47
N SER A 291 5.91 -3.33 -6.87
CA SER A 291 5.33 -2.07 -6.38
C SER A 291 6.26 -1.42 -5.35
N MET A 292 6.30 -0.09 -5.30
CA MET A 292 7.32 0.65 -4.53
C MET A 292 7.44 0.17 -3.07
N GLY A 293 6.33 -0.02 -2.36
CA GLY A 293 6.34 -0.38 -0.94
C GLY A 293 6.14 -1.86 -0.61
N GLU A 294 5.84 -2.70 -1.60
CA GLU A 294 5.44 -4.10 -1.40
C GLU A 294 6.60 -5.10 -1.50
N THR A 295 7.82 -4.65 -1.81
CA THR A 295 8.94 -5.52 -2.16
C THR A 295 9.56 -6.26 -0.98
N SER A 296 9.60 -5.66 0.23
CA SER A 296 10.32 -6.21 1.39
C SER A 296 9.40 -6.88 2.40
N ALA A 297 9.44 -8.20 2.48
CA ALA A 297 8.76 -8.94 3.54
C ALA A 297 9.33 -8.63 4.93
N LEU A 298 10.65 -8.42 5.05
CA LEU A 298 11.31 -8.05 6.30
C LEU A 298 10.77 -6.72 6.85
N CYS A 299 10.69 -5.68 6.02
CA CYS A 299 10.15 -4.38 6.44
C CYS A 299 8.66 -4.48 6.85
N CYS A 300 7.89 -5.32 6.16
CA CYS A 300 6.50 -5.60 6.55
C CYS A 300 6.42 -6.31 7.92
N LEU A 301 7.31 -7.25 8.21
CA LEU A 301 7.37 -7.91 9.52
C LEU A 301 7.77 -6.95 10.65
N LEU A 302 8.69 -6.00 10.40
CA LEU A 302 9.00 -4.94 11.36
C LEU A 302 7.78 -4.06 11.62
N GLY A 303 7.05 -3.68 10.58
CA GLY A 303 5.78 -2.96 10.70
C GLY A 303 4.73 -3.78 11.47
N ALA A 304 4.61 -5.08 11.19
CA ALA A 304 3.73 -5.98 11.92
C ALA A 304 4.05 -6.03 13.42
N ALA A 305 5.34 -6.10 13.78
CA ALA A 305 5.77 -6.09 15.17
C ALA A 305 5.32 -4.81 15.89
N ILE A 306 5.46 -3.64 15.25
CA ILE A 306 5.00 -2.36 15.79
C ILE A 306 3.48 -2.37 15.97
N LEU A 307 2.71 -2.79 14.95
CA LEU A 307 1.25 -2.80 14.99
C LEU A 307 0.70 -3.80 16.02
N ILE A 308 1.32 -4.94 16.19
CA ILE A 308 0.93 -5.94 17.21
C ILE A 308 1.27 -5.45 18.61
N TYR A 309 2.47 -4.88 18.80
CA TYR A 309 2.90 -4.34 20.10
C TYR A 309 1.98 -3.20 20.57
N THR A 310 1.60 -2.31 19.66
CA THR A 310 0.66 -1.20 19.94
C THR A 310 -0.80 -1.63 20.01
N LYS A 311 -1.11 -2.90 19.72
CA LYS A 311 -2.47 -3.50 19.67
C LYS A 311 -3.41 -2.84 18.62
N ILE A 312 -2.85 -2.19 17.63
CA ILE A 312 -3.60 -1.56 16.53
C ILE A 312 -3.90 -2.61 15.45
N GLY A 313 -2.87 -3.32 14.98
CA GLY A 313 -3.03 -4.42 14.02
C GLY A 313 -3.47 -5.72 14.69
N SER A 314 -4.42 -6.42 14.07
CA SER A 314 -4.90 -7.69 14.59
C SER A 314 -3.99 -8.86 14.16
N TRP A 315 -3.17 -9.38 15.08
CA TRP A 315 -2.36 -10.56 14.84
C TRP A 315 -3.20 -11.79 14.42
N ARG A 316 -4.48 -11.86 14.82
CA ARG A 316 -5.38 -12.96 14.43
C ARG A 316 -5.69 -12.95 12.94
N ILE A 317 -5.88 -11.78 12.34
CA ILE A 317 -6.06 -11.63 10.91
C ILE A 317 -4.80 -12.04 10.18
N MET A 318 -3.64 -11.52 10.60
CA MET A 318 -2.34 -11.86 10.00
C MET A 318 -2.06 -13.37 10.05
N ALA A 319 -2.24 -13.97 11.22
CA ALA A 319 -2.04 -15.40 11.41
C ALA A 319 -3.06 -16.25 10.62
N GLY A 320 -4.34 -15.85 10.64
CA GLY A 320 -5.38 -16.53 9.87
C GLY A 320 -5.07 -16.53 8.37
N LEU A 321 -4.60 -15.41 7.84
CA LEU A 321 -4.23 -15.24 6.44
C LEU A 321 -3.01 -16.10 6.07
N ALA A 322 -1.97 -16.08 6.91
CA ALA A 322 -0.79 -16.94 6.73
C ALA A 322 -1.14 -18.44 6.79
N ILE A 323 -2.01 -18.84 7.72
CA ILE A 323 -2.47 -20.23 7.84
C ILE A 323 -3.29 -20.62 6.61
N GLY A 324 -4.27 -19.80 6.20
CA GLY A 324 -5.10 -20.07 5.02
C GLY A 324 -4.24 -20.24 3.77
N MET A 325 -3.31 -19.30 3.53
CA MET A 325 -2.37 -19.38 2.41
C MET A 325 -1.51 -20.66 2.48
N THR A 326 -0.90 -20.98 3.64
CA THR A 326 -0.05 -22.17 3.80
C THR A 326 -0.84 -23.46 3.58
N VAL A 327 -2.04 -23.57 4.16
CA VAL A 327 -2.88 -24.77 4.00
C VAL A 327 -3.27 -25.00 2.55
N PHE A 328 -3.73 -23.96 1.86
CA PHE A 328 -4.20 -24.14 0.48
C PHE A 328 -3.07 -24.25 -0.53
N SER A 329 -1.95 -23.55 -0.37
CA SER A 329 -0.79 -23.76 -1.25
C SER A 329 -0.21 -25.17 -1.09
N THR A 330 -0.14 -25.70 0.12
CA THR A 330 0.27 -27.09 0.36
C THR A 330 -0.73 -28.08 -0.23
N LEU A 331 -2.02 -27.83 -0.04
CA LEU A 331 -3.08 -28.68 -0.57
C LEU A 331 -3.05 -28.72 -2.12
N PHE A 332 -2.85 -27.57 -2.76
CA PHE A 332 -2.75 -27.50 -4.21
C PHE A 332 -1.50 -28.20 -4.74
N ALA A 333 -0.37 -28.07 -4.05
CA ALA A 333 0.86 -28.78 -4.40
C ALA A 333 0.71 -30.32 -4.34
N PHE A 334 -0.19 -30.85 -3.49
CA PHE A 334 -0.48 -32.29 -3.41
C PHE A 334 -1.57 -32.75 -4.38
N LEU A 335 -2.58 -31.92 -4.66
CA LEU A 335 -3.74 -32.32 -5.46
C LEU A 335 -3.55 -32.12 -6.96
N PHE A 336 -2.72 -31.16 -7.36
CA PHE A 336 -2.57 -30.75 -8.75
C PHE A 336 -1.12 -30.98 -9.25
N SER A 337 -1.02 -31.39 -10.51
CA SER A 337 0.27 -31.61 -11.18
C SER A 337 0.81 -30.38 -11.88
N GLU A 338 0.01 -29.31 -11.96
CA GLU A 338 0.38 -28.07 -12.63
C GLU A 338 1.56 -27.40 -11.89
N PRO A 339 2.64 -27.03 -12.59
CA PRO A 339 3.87 -26.53 -11.96
C PRO A 339 3.65 -25.31 -11.06
N VAL A 340 2.75 -24.38 -11.43
CA VAL A 340 2.39 -23.19 -10.62
C VAL A 340 1.74 -23.58 -9.31
N MET A 341 0.92 -24.63 -9.29
CA MET A 341 0.22 -25.09 -8.10
C MET A 341 1.15 -25.85 -7.15
N GLN A 342 2.33 -26.31 -7.62
CA GLN A 342 3.34 -26.98 -6.82
C GLN A 342 4.29 -26.02 -6.10
N ILE A 343 4.14 -24.71 -6.25
CA ILE A 343 4.98 -23.73 -5.58
C ILE A 343 4.75 -23.79 -4.07
N MET A 344 5.83 -23.99 -3.33
CA MET A 344 5.81 -24.17 -1.88
C MET A 344 5.37 -22.90 -1.13
N PRO A 345 4.70 -23.03 0.04
CA PRO A 345 4.16 -21.91 0.82
C PRO A 345 5.16 -20.80 1.12
N HIS A 346 6.43 -21.14 1.38
CA HIS A 346 7.45 -20.15 1.73
C HIS A 346 7.71 -19.12 0.61
N TRP A 347 7.53 -19.49 -0.65
CA TRP A 347 7.61 -18.54 -1.76
C TRP A 347 6.40 -17.60 -1.78
N HIS A 348 5.19 -18.11 -1.54
CA HIS A 348 3.98 -17.29 -1.50
C HIS A 348 4.02 -16.22 -0.41
N LEU A 349 4.75 -16.44 0.69
CA LEU A 349 4.90 -15.49 1.79
C LEU A 349 5.73 -14.25 1.41
N VAL A 350 6.73 -14.43 0.55
CA VAL A 350 7.71 -13.38 0.22
C VAL A 350 7.49 -12.76 -1.17
N LEU A 351 6.73 -13.43 -2.05
CA LEU A 351 6.45 -12.93 -3.39
C LEU A 351 5.25 -12.00 -3.44
N GLY A 352 5.39 -10.94 -4.23
CA GLY A 352 4.35 -9.93 -4.44
C GLY A 352 3.97 -9.19 -3.17
N GLY A 353 2.81 -8.53 -3.19
CA GLY A 353 2.31 -7.73 -2.08
C GLY A 353 1.70 -8.52 -0.91
N PHE A 354 1.93 -9.84 -0.77
CA PHE A 354 1.29 -10.65 0.26
C PHE A 354 1.59 -10.17 1.67
N ALA A 355 2.87 -9.95 2.01
CA ALA A 355 3.27 -9.48 3.33
C ALA A 355 2.70 -8.08 3.62
N PHE A 356 2.80 -7.17 2.66
CA PHE A 356 2.28 -5.80 2.78
C PHE A 356 0.76 -5.77 2.95
N GLY A 357 0.04 -6.49 2.09
CA GLY A 357 -1.42 -6.61 2.16
C GLY A 357 -1.90 -7.24 3.47
N THR A 358 -1.20 -8.28 3.95
CA THR A 358 -1.51 -8.95 5.22
C THR A 358 -1.37 -8.01 6.42
N VAL A 359 -0.31 -7.20 6.46
CA VAL A 359 0.03 -6.39 7.63
C VAL A 359 -0.74 -5.08 7.66
N PHE A 360 -0.80 -4.35 6.54
CA PHE A 360 -1.28 -2.97 6.52
C PHE A 360 -2.68 -2.78 5.91
N MET A 361 -3.14 -3.74 5.11
CA MET A 361 -4.41 -3.59 4.39
C MET A 361 -5.51 -4.53 4.91
N ALA A 362 -5.18 -5.81 5.17
CA ALA A 362 -6.15 -6.75 5.71
C ALA A 362 -6.50 -6.48 7.17
N THR A 363 -5.63 -5.77 7.90
CA THR A 363 -5.87 -5.39 9.31
C THR A 363 -6.53 -4.02 9.47
N ASP A 364 -7.02 -3.42 8.38
CA ASP A 364 -7.76 -2.15 8.44
C ASP A 364 -8.92 -2.27 9.44
N PRO A 365 -8.95 -1.42 10.49
CA PRO A 365 -9.95 -1.54 11.55
C PRO A 365 -11.38 -1.25 11.10
N VAL A 366 -11.56 -0.61 9.95
CA VAL A 366 -12.88 -0.23 9.43
C VAL A 366 -13.49 -1.33 8.55
N SER A 367 -12.72 -1.83 7.58
CA SER A 367 -13.23 -2.77 6.56
C SER A 367 -13.05 -4.25 6.92
N ALA A 368 -12.24 -4.57 7.94
CA ALA A 368 -12.03 -5.93 8.40
C ALA A 368 -13.12 -6.41 9.37
N SER A 369 -13.21 -7.74 9.58
CA SER A 369 -14.06 -8.33 10.61
C SER A 369 -13.70 -7.83 12.01
N MET A 370 -14.71 -7.49 12.81
CA MET A 370 -14.53 -6.90 14.16
C MET A 370 -14.52 -7.96 15.26
N THR A 371 -15.24 -9.07 15.10
CA THR A 371 -15.35 -10.13 16.13
C THR A 371 -14.07 -10.96 16.22
N LEU A 372 -13.70 -11.41 17.42
CA LEU A 372 -12.46 -12.18 17.61
C LEU A 372 -12.42 -13.49 16.81
N GLN A 373 -13.55 -14.16 16.68
CA GLN A 373 -13.68 -15.39 15.87
C GLN A 373 -13.74 -15.04 14.37
N GLY A 374 -14.48 -13.99 14.03
CA GLY A 374 -14.57 -13.50 12.66
C GLY A 374 -13.22 -13.09 12.08
N LYS A 375 -12.33 -12.52 12.87
CA LYS A 375 -10.97 -12.18 12.44
C LYS A 375 -10.16 -13.37 11.93
N TRP A 376 -10.32 -14.56 12.55
CA TRP A 376 -9.68 -15.78 12.09
C TRP A 376 -10.27 -16.27 10.77
N VAL A 377 -11.62 -16.31 10.68
CA VAL A 377 -12.32 -16.75 9.47
C VAL A 377 -12.04 -15.81 8.31
N TYR A 378 -12.08 -14.49 8.56
CA TYR A 378 -11.79 -13.46 7.58
C TYR A 378 -10.35 -13.58 7.03
N GLY A 379 -9.35 -13.69 7.93
CA GLY A 379 -7.97 -13.87 7.51
C GLY A 379 -7.77 -15.16 6.72
N PHE A 380 -8.30 -16.28 7.20
CA PHE A 380 -8.24 -17.57 6.52
C PHE A 380 -8.86 -17.54 5.12
N LEU A 381 -10.01 -16.89 4.97
CA LEU A 381 -10.69 -16.71 3.69
C LEU A 381 -9.81 -15.92 2.70
N ILE A 382 -9.19 -14.82 3.14
CA ILE A 382 -8.30 -14.02 2.29
C ILE A 382 -7.09 -14.86 1.86
N GLY A 383 -6.47 -15.60 2.79
CA GLY A 383 -5.35 -16.49 2.47
C GLY A 383 -5.71 -17.54 1.43
N PHE A 384 -6.86 -18.18 1.57
CA PHE A 384 -7.42 -19.10 0.59
C PHE A 384 -7.58 -18.46 -0.80
N ILE A 385 -8.33 -17.36 -0.87
CA ILE A 385 -8.60 -16.67 -2.14
C ILE A 385 -7.31 -16.18 -2.81
N THR A 386 -6.32 -15.74 -2.02
CA THR A 386 -5.02 -15.33 -2.58
C THR A 386 -4.34 -16.47 -3.34
N VAL A 387 -4.33 -17.68 -2.76
CA VAL A 387 -3.75 -18.86 -3.44
C VAL A 387 -4.56 -19.22 -4.67
N VAL A 388 -5.89 -19.25 -4.58
CA VAL A 388 -6.77 -19.57 -5.72
C VAL A 388 -6.51 -18.60 -6.88
N VAL A 389 -6.47 -17.28 -6.61
CA VAL A 389 -6.25 -16.29 -7.68
C VAL A 389 -4.86 -16.45 -8.30
N ARG A 390 -3.81 -16.62 -7.48
CA ARG A 390 -2.43 -16.80 -7.97
C ARG A 390 -2.22 -18.07 -8.80
N SER A 391 -2.86 -19.16 -8.41
CA SER A 391 -2.62 -20.49 -9.00
C SER A 391 -3.55 -20.82 -10.16
N VAL A 392 -4.79 -20.30 -10.13
CA VAL A 392 -5.81 -20.64 -11.14
C VAL A 392 -5.89 -19.60 -12.25
N ASN A 393 -5.59 -18.34 -11.96
CA ASN A 393 -5.73 -17.27 -12.94
C ASN A 393 -4.40 -16.52 -13.14
N PRO A 394 -3.60 -16.88 -14.16
CA PRO A 394 -2.33 -16.23 -14.45
C PRO A 394 -2.46 -14.75 -14.86
N ALA A 395 -3.65 -14.29 -15.25
CA ALA A 395 -3.90 -12.88 -15.56
C ALA A 395 -3.83 -11.96 -14.32
N PHE A 396 -3.94 -12.53 -13.11
CA PHE A 396 -3.93 -11.78 -11.85
C PHE A 396 -2.87 -12.34 -10.88
N PRO A 397 -1.59 -12.32 -11.23
CA PRO A 397 -0.54 -13.02 -10.46
C PRO A 397 -0.41 -12.51 -9.01
N GLU A 398 -0.70 -11.25 -8.74
CA GLU A 398 -0.61 -10.66 -7.40
C GLU A 398 -1.65 -11.23 -6.41
N GLY A 399 -2.90 -11.33 -6.80
CA GLY A 399 -4.00 -11.96 -6.07
C GLY A 399 -4.45 -11.29 -4.76
N ILE A 400 -3.52 -10.80 -3.93
CA ILE A 400 -3.81 -10.35 -2.55
C ILE A 400 -4.78 -9.15 -2.50
N MET A 401 -4.66 -8.20 -3.42
CA MET A 401 -5.54 -7.04 -3.50
C MET A 401 -7.00 -7.46 -3.67
N LEU A 402 -7.26 -8.33 -4.65
CA LEU A 402 -8.62 -8.82 -4.93
C LEU A 402 -9.14 -9.69 -3.79
N ALA A 403 -8.27 -10.50 -3.18
CA ALA A 403 -8.62 -11.33 -2.04
C ALA A 403 -9.05 -10.49 -0.81
N ILE A 404 -8.35 -9.39 -0.53
CA ILE A 404 -8.72 -8.49 0.58
C ILE A 404 -10.04 -7.78 0.27
N LEU A 405 -10.22 -7.23 -0.94
CA LEU A 405 -11.49 -6.59 -1.33
C LEU A 405 -12.66 -7.57 -1.25
N PHE A 406 -12.46 -8.81 -1.71
CA PHE A 406 -13.46 -9.88 -1.53
C PHE A 406 -13.74 -10.15 -0.05
N GLY A 407 -12.70 -10.30 0.76
CA GLY A 407 -12.82 -10.49 2.20
C GLY A 407 -13.62 -9.36 2.87
N ASN A 408 -13.33 -8.09 2.49
CA ASN A 408 -14.04 -6.92 3.02
C ASN A 408 -15.54 -6.96 2.78
N VAL A 409 -15.97 -7.41 1.58
CA VAL A 409 -17.41 -7.58 1.27
C VAL A 409 -18.05 -8.62 2.19
N PHE A 410 -17.33 -9.69 2.55
CA PHE A 410 -17.84 -10.76 3.40
C PHE A 410 -17.62 -10.52 4.90
N ALA A 411 -16.80 -9.55 5.31
CA ALA A 411 -16.52 -9.27 6.72
C ALA A 411 -17.79 -9.03 7.56
N PRO A 412 -18.77 -8.20 7.14
CA PRO A 412 -20.01 -8.00 7.88
C PRO A 412 -20.84 -9.29 8.00
N LEU A 413 -20.86 -10.13 6.96
CA LEU A 413 -21.56 -11.40 6.97
C LEU A 413 -20.94 -12.39 7.96
N ILE A 414 -19.61 -12.47 7.99
CA ILE A 414 -18.87 -13.29 8.94
C ILE A 414 -19.20 -12.86 10.38
N ASP A 415 -19.16 -11.56 10.66
CA ASP A 415 -19.49 -11.02 11.98
C ASP A 415 -20.95 -11.26 12.36
N TYR A 416 -21.88 -11.16 11.42
CA TYR A 416 -23.30 -11.49 11.65
C TYR A 416 -23.45 -12.91 12.16
N PHE A 417 -22.86 -13.92 11.52
CA PHE A 417 -22.96 -15.31 11.98
C PHE A 417 -22.35 -15.54 13.36
N VAL A 418 -21.20 -14.91 13.65
CA VAL A 418 -20.57 -15.00 14.97
C VAL A 418 -21.44 -14.38 16.04
N ILE A 419 -22.03 -13.21 15.78
CA ILE A 419 -22.93 -12.51 16.72
C ILE A 419 -24.18 -13.35 16.98
N GLN A 420 -24.83 -13.89 15.92
CA GLN A 420 -26.02 -14.76 16.06
C GLN A 420 -25.73 -16.02 16.89
N ALA A 421 -24.56 -16.64 16.67
CA ALA A 421 -24.14 -17.79 17.48
C ALA A 421 -23.95 -17.41 18.97
N ASN A 422 -23.42 -16.22 19.24
CA ASN A 422 -23.27 -15.70 20.60
C ASN A 422 -24.63 -15.39 21.27
N ILE A 423 -25.56 -14.79 20.53
CA ILE A 423 -26.93 -14.52 21.02
C ILE A 423 -27.59 -15.82 21.38
N LYS A 424 -27.59 -16.83 20.48
CA LYS A 424 -28.21 -18.16 20.75
C LYS A 424 -27.63 -18.82 22.01
N ARG A 425 -26.29 -18.75 22.20
CA ARG A 425 -25.61 -19.25 23.42
C ARG A 425 -26.07 -18.54 24.69
N ARG A 426 -26.24 -17.21 24.65
CA ARG A 426 -26.72 -16.42 25.80
C ARG A 426 -28.17 -16.77 26.13
N VAL A 427 -29.06 -16.80 25.15
CA VAL A 427 -30.45 -17.17 25.33
C VAL A 427 -30.61 -18.58 25.93
N ALA A 428 -29.82 -19.55 25.43
CA ALA A 428 -29.81 -20.92 25.98
C ALA A 428 -29.32 -20.99 27.44
N ARG A 429 -28.47 -20.08 27.90
CA ARG A 429 -28.09 -20.01 29.33
C ARG A 429 -29.24 -19.45 30.20
N TYR A 430 -29.95 -18.41 29.73
CA TYR A 430 -31.10 -17.85 30.45
C TYR A 430 -32.24 -18.84 30.54
N ALA A 431 -32.48 -19.70 29.52
CA ALA A 431 -33.56 -20.69 29.55
C ALA A 431 -33.25 -21.91 30.47
N LYS A 432 -32.02 -22.04 30.97
CA LYS A 432 -31.60 -23.14 31.85
C LYS A 432 -31.48 -22.72 33.33
N GLY A 433 -31.55 -21.44 33.62
CA GLY A 433 -31.61 -20.87 34.99
C GLY A 433 -33.01 -20.41 35.31
#